data_3d84fcb2f9445d90bf60e975d906dabb
#
_entry.id   3d84fcb2f9445d90bf60e975d906dabb
#
_cell.length_a   1.000
_cell.length_b   1.000
_cell.length_c   1.000
_cell.angle_alpha   90.00
_cell.angle_beta   90.00
_cell.angle_gamma   90.00
#
_symmetry.space_group_name_H-M   'P 1'
#
loop_
_entity.id
_entity.type
_entity.pdbx_description
1 polymer ?
#
loop_
_entity_poly.entity_id
_entity_poly.type
_entity_poly.pdbx_seq_one_letter_code
_entity_poly.pdbx_strand_id
1 'polypeptide(L)'
;MKIIDGGVTAAKGFKAASTAAEIKYKGRTDMAMVFSEVPCVAAGTFTTNVVKAAPVRWDQDIVYNHQGARAVICNSGIANACTGEEGFGYCKETAKAASESLGIPEDSVLVASTGVIGMQLPIDRIANGVKAMAPKLEGSREAGLEAAKAIMTTDTEKKEAAVEIEIGGKTVTVGGMCKGSGMIHPNMCTMLGFITSDVDISKELLQEALSEDIKDTYNMVSVLSLIHI
;
A
#
# COMPACT_ATOMS: atom_id res chain seq x y z
N MET A 1 -13.14 -14.37 16.23
CA MET A 1 -12.88 -13.77 14.92
C MET A 1 -14.03 -14.11 13.99
N LYS A 2 -14.56 -13.11 13.28
CA LYS A 2 -15.65 -13.25 12.32
C LYS A 2 -15.18 -12.65 10.98
N ILE A 3 -15.26 -13.42 9.91
CA ILE A 3 -15.00 -12.93 8.55
C ILE A 3 -16.18 -12.07 8.12
N ILE A 4 -15.89 -10.89 7.57
CA ILE A 4 -16.88 -9.96 7.03
C ILE A 4 -16.56 -9.64 5.57
N ASP A 5 -17.55 -9.17 4.80
CA ASP A 5 -17.29 -8.65 3.47
C ASP A 5 -16.61 -7.28 3.59
N GLY A 6 -15.42 -7.13 2.99
CA GLY A 6 -14.66 -5.91 3.07
C GLY A 6 -13.22 -6.04 2.59
N GLY A 7 -12.54 -4.92 2.63
CA GLY A 7 -11.14 -4.73 2.31
C GLY A 7 -10.59 -3.57 3.13
N VAL A 8 -9.69 -2.77 2.58
CA VAL A 8 -9.00 -1.66 3.28
C VAL A 8 -9.92 -0.56 3.81
N THR A 9 -11.16 -0.49 3.37
CA THR A 9 -12.17 0.47 3.85
C THR A 9 -13.08 -0.11 4.93
N ALA A 10 -12.89 -1.36 5.34
CA ALA A 10 -13.73 -1.98 6.36
C ALA A 10 -13.50 -1.40 7.77
N ALA A 11 -12.26 -1.08 8.11
CA ALA A 11 -11.92 -0.44 9.37
C ALA A 11 -12.40 1.02 9.40
N LYS A 12 -12.95 1.46 10.53
CA LYS A 12 -13.49 2.81 10.68
C LYS A 12 -12.43 3.89 10.46
N GLY A 13 -12.82 4.97 9.78
CA GLY A 13 -11.95 6.11 9.53
C GLY A 13 -11.02 5.92 8.33
N PHE A 14 -11.09 4.78 7.63
CA PHE A 14 -10.35 4.58 6.40
C PHE A 14 -11.21 4.78 5.16
N LYS A 15 -10.63 5.49 4.19
CA LYS A 15 -11.22 5.78 2.88
C LYS A 15 -10.28 5.34 1.78
N ALA A 16 -10.84 5.03 0.62
CA ALA A 16 -10.05 4.72 -0.57
C ALA A 16 -10.59 5.45 -1.80
N ALA A 17 -9.74 5.60 -2.78
CA ALA A 17 -10.10 6.06 -4.11
C ALA A 17 -9.17 5.41 -5.15
N SER A 18 -9.61 5.34 -6.39
CA SER A 18 -8.79 4.88 -7.50
C SER A 18 -9.03 5.73 -8.75
N THR A 19 -8.06 5.70 -9.67
CA THR A 19 -8.18 6.42 -10.95
C THR A 19 -7.33 5.78 -12.04
N ALA A 20 -7.68 6.05 -13.28
CA ALA A 20 -6.86 5.76 -14.44
C ALA A 20 -5.96 6.97 -14.71
N ALA A 21 -4.69 6.89 -14.34
CA ALA A 21 -3.69 7.94 -14.59
C ALA A 21 -2.87 7.67 -15.86
N GLU A 22 -3.13 6.53 -16.51
CA GLU A 22 -2.43 6.09 -17.73
C GLU A 22 -0.91 6.00 -17.55
N ILE A 23 -0.47 5.46 -16.40
CA ILE A 23 0.95 5.33 -16.02
C ILE A 23 1.72 4.60 -17.12
N LYS A 24 1.18 3.49 -17.58
CA LYS A 24 1.76 2.69 -18.67
C LYS A 24 0.76 2.34 -19.76
N TYR A 25 -0.45 2.01 -19.40
CA TYR A 25 -1.49 1.56 -20.33
C TYR A 25 -2.69 2.51 -20.29
N LYS A 26 -3.29 2.76 -21.46
CA LYS A 26 -4.52 3.57 -21.55
C LYS A 26 -5.75 2.79 -21.10
N GLY A 27 -6.71 3.50 -20.52
CA GLY A 27 -8.02 2.96 -20.17
C GLY A 27 -8.04 1.94 -19.02
N ARG A 28 -6.95 1.86 -18.26
CA ARG A 28 -6.84 1.00 -17.07
C ARG A 28 -6.76 1.85 -15.81
N THR A 29 -7.52 1.47 -14.79
CA THR A 29 -7.33 1.99 -13.43
C THR A 29 -6.00 1.48 -12.91
N ASP A 30 -5.07 2.38 -12.61
CA ASP A 30 -3.67 2.08 -12.32
C ASP A 30 -3.10 2.89 -11.15
N MET A 31 -3.94 3.66 -10.47
CA MET A 31 -3.62 4.30 -9.20
C MET A 31 -4.68 4.05 -8.15
N ALA A 32 -4.22 3.85 -6.91
CA ALA A 32 -5.03 3.75 -5.71
C ALA A 32 -4.50 4.68 -4.62
N MET A 33 -5.40 5.19 -3.79
CA MET A 33 -5.12 5.93 -2.59
C MET A 33 -5.90 5.30 -1.44
N VAL A 34 -5.22 5.03 -0.32
CA VAL A 34 -5.85 4.69 0.95
C VAL A 34 -5.54 5.82 1.92
N PHE A 35 -6.52 6.30 2.64
CA PHE A 35 -6.41 7.46 3.51
C PHE A 35 -7.06 7.21 4.86
N SER A 36 -6.38 7.62 5.94
CA SER A 36 -6.94 7.69 7.28
C SER A 36 -7.40 9.11 7.61
N GLU A 37 -8.64 9.25 8.07
CA GLU A 37 -9.20 10.54 8.49
C GLU A 37 -8.51 11.11 9.72
N VAL A 38 -7.87 10.25 10.52
CA VAL A 38 -7.13 10.62 11.73
C VAL A 38 -5.67 10.18 11.64
N PRO A 39 -4.74 10.80 12.38
CA PRO A 39 -3.40 10.27 12.52
C PRO A 39 -3.42 8.84 13.04
N CYS A 40 -2.65 7.95 12.44
CA CYS A 40 -2.54 6.57 12.88
C CYS A 40 -1.08 6.13 12.91
N VAL A 41 -0.77 5.22 13.83
CA VAL A 41 0.54 4.56 13.86
C VAL A 41 0.69 3.67 12.63
N ALA A 42 1.91 3.48 12.17
CA ALA A 42 2.23 2.63 11.04
C ALA A 42 3.31 1.61 11.42
N ALA A 43 3.13 0.40 10.93
CA ALA A 43 4.13 -0.67 10.97
C ALA A 43 4.41 -1.16 9.55
N GLY A 44 5.59 -1.72 9.30
CA GLY A 44 5.96 -2.22 7.99
C GLY A 44 7.00 -3.31 8.05
N THR A 45 6.92 -4.23 7.11
CA THR A 45 7.94 -5.22 6.83
C THR A 45 8.40 -5.05 5.38
N PHE A 46 9.69 -5.17 5.18
CA PHE A 46 10.31 -4.82 3.91
C PHE A 46 11.30 -5.91 3.49
N THR A 47 11.61 -5.94 2.20
CA THR A 47 12.61 -6.87 1.68
C THR A 47 13.97 -6.72 2.37
N THR A 48 14.63 -7.85 2.60
CA THR A 48 16.00 -7.91 3.10
C THR A 48 17.05 -7.73 1.98
N ASN A 49 16.62 -7.64 0.72
CA ASN A 49 17.52 -7.40 -0.41
C ASN A 49 18.32 -6.10 -0.21
N VAL A 50 19.60 -6.14 -0.55
CA VAL A 50 20.50 -4.96 -0.48
C VAL A 50 20.07 -3.91 -1.49
N VAL A 51 19.67 -4.31 -2.70
CA VAL A 51 19.14 -3.41 -3.73
C VAL A 51 17.65 -3.23 -3.49
N LYS A 52 17.30 -2.06 -2.97
CA LYS A 52 15.91 -1.71 -2.65
C LYS A 52 15.36 -0.70 -3.65
N ALA A 53 14.10 -0.85 -4.02
CA ALA A 53 13.37 0.14 -4.80
C ALA A 53 13.23 1.47 -4.03
N ALA A 54 13.10 2.56 -4.74
CA ALA A 54 12.96 3.89 -4.13
C ALA A 54 11.78 3.97 -3.14
N PRO A 55 10.57 3.44 -3.44
CA PRO A 55 9.45 3.41 -2.49
C PRO A 55 9.79 2.65 -1.20
N VAL A 56 10.53 1.54 -1.29
CA VAL A 56 10.92 0.77 -0.09
C VAL A 56 11.80 1.61 0.84
N ARG A 57 12.77 2.36 0.29
CA ARG A 57 13.63 3.26 1.07
C ARG A 57 12.83 4.40 1.70
N TRP A 58 11.92 4.99 0.95
CA TRP A 58 11.02 6.06 1.39
C TRP A 58 10.14 5.59 2.55
N ASP A 59 9.44 4.48 2.37
CA ASP A 59 8.50 3.96 3.35
C ASP A 59 9.21 3.45 4.62
N GLN A 60 10.42 2.88 4.49
CA GLN A 60 11.24 2.50 5.65
C GLN A 60 11.55 3.70 6.54
N ASP A 61 11.89 4.84 5.95
CA ASP A 61 12.17 6.05 6.72
C ASP A 61 10.92 6.52 7.48
N ILE A 62 9.77 6.59 6.80
CA ILE A 62 8.51 7.01 7.44
C ILE A 62 8.11 6.04 8.56
N VAL A 63 8.10 4.74 8.29
CA VAL A 63 7.65 3.73 9.25
C VAL A 63 8.55 3.69 10.48
N TYR A 64 9.86 3.81 10.31
CA TYR A 64 10.77 3.64 11.45
C TYR A 64 11.08 4.93 12.19
N ASN A 65 11.13 6.06 11.49
CA ASN A 65 11.66 7.32 12.04
C ASN A 65 10.58 8.39 12.31
N HIS A 66 9.34 8.21 11.78
CA HIS A 66 8.26 9.18 11.95
C HIS A 66 7.13 8.65 12.87
N GLN A 67 6.18 9.51 13.20
CA GLN A 67 5.09 9.19 14.16
C GLN A 67 4.11 8.15 13.61
N GLY A 68 3.91 8.11 12.29
CA GLY A 68 2.96 7.21 11.65
C GLY A 68 2.66 7.67 10.23
N ALA A 69 1.61 7.11 9.62
CA ALA A 69 1.21 7.46 8.27
C ALA A 69 -0.29 7.77 8.21
N ARG A 70 -0.70 8.58 7.23
CA ARG A 70 -2.09 8.94 6.99
C ARG A 70 -2.59 8.56 5.60
N ALA A 71 -1.68 8.44 4.65
CA ALA A 71 -2.03 8.06 3.29
C ALA A 71 -1.04 7.05 2.72
N VAL A 72 -1.53 6.20 1.84
CA VAL A 72 -0.72 5.35 0.95
C VAL A 72 -1.12 5.67 -0.48
N ILE A 73 -0.16 6.05 -1.31
CA ILE A 73 -0.35 6.24 -2.75
C ILE A 73 0.30 5.06 -3.47
N CYS A 74 -0.50 4.32 -4.20
CA CYS A 74 -0.02 3.16 -4.96
C CYS A 74 -0.23 3.37 -6.46
N ASN A 75 0.77 3.00 -7.26
CA ASN A 75 0.60 2.89 -8.71
C ASN A 75 0.96 1.51 -9.23
N SER A 76 0.27 1.06 -10.28
CA SER A 76 0.60 -0.13 -11.05
C SER A 76 1.08 0.23 -12.46
N GLY A 77 1.88 -0.67 -13.07
CA GLY A 77 2.44 -0.51 -14.41
C GLY A 77 3.95 -0.26 -14.43
N ILE A 78 4.47 0.59 -13.57
CA ILE A 78 5.91 0.88 -13.40
C ILE A 78 6.27 0.78 -11.91
N ALA A 79 7.35 0.07 -11.60
CA ALA A 79 7.71 -0.31 -10.23
C ALA A 79 8.54 0.73 -9.47
N ASN A 80 9.02 1.78 -10.12
CA ASN A 80 9.98 2.72 -9.52
C ASN A 80 11.16 2.00 -8.83
N ALA A 81 11.69 0.99 -9.50
CA ALA A 81 12.82 0.18 -9.05
C ALA A 81 13.94 0.25 -10.07
N CYS A 82 15.19 0.29 -9.62
CA CYS A 82 16.38 0.53 -10.43
C CYS A 82 16.32 1.86 -11.20
N THR A 83 15.78 2.90 -10.56
CA THR A 83 15.54 4.24 -11.13
C THR A 83 16.49 5.30 -10.55
N GLY A 84 17.44 4.88 -9.71
CA GLY A 84 18.46 5.76 -9.12
C GLY A 84 17.88 6.81 -8.17
N GLU A 85 18.59 7.90 -7.99
CA GLU A 85 18.17 9.02 -7.13
C GLU A 85 16.94 9.76 -7.66
N GLU A 86 16.77 9.77 -8.99
CA GLU A 86 15.57 10.32 -9.63
C GLU A 86 14.30 9.62 -9.15
N GLY A 87 14.35 8.27 -9.04
CA GLY A 87 13.26 7.46 -8.50
C GLY A 87 12.91 7.81 -7.05
N PHE A 88 13.89 8.18 -6.22
CA PHE A 88 13.64 8.66 -4.87
C PHE A 88 12.98 10.05 -4.88
N GLY A 89 13.39 10.93 -5.80
CA GLY A 89 12.73 12.20 -6.07
C GLY A 89 11.25 12.04 -6.39
N TYR A 90 10.89 11.04 -7.20
CA TYR A 90 9.47 10.75 -7.52
C TYR A 90 8.63 10.35 -6.30
N CYS A 91 9.21 9.63 -5.31
CA CYS A 91 8.52 9.36 -4.05
C CYS A 91 8.20 10.66 -3.32
N LYS A 92 9.18 11.58 -3.22
CA LYS A 92 9.00 12.89 -2.61
C LYS A 92 7.93 13.72 -3.32
N GLU A 93 7.97 13.79 -4.65
CA GLU A 93 6.98 14.52 -5.44
C GLU A 93 5.57 13.94 -5.31
N THR A 94 5.45 12.60 -5.24
CA THR A 94 4.18 11.92 -4.98
C THR A 94 3.64 12.26 -3.60
N ALA A 95 4.49 12.19 -2.57
CA ALA A 95 4.13 12.54 -1.20
C ALA A 95 3.72 14.01 -1.08
N LYS A 96 4.44 14.92 -1.73
CA LYS A 96 4.09 16.33 -1.80
C LYS A 96 2.72 16.56 -2.45
N ALA A 97 2.44 15.92 -3.59
CA ALA A 97 1.14 16.04 -4.25
C ALA A 97 -0.01 15.54 -3.36
N ALA A 98 0.20 14.45 -2.60
CA ALA A 98 -0.77 13.95 -1.64
C ALA A 98 -0.93 14.88 -0.44
N SER A 99 0.17 15.39 0.12
CA SER A 99 0.19 16.37 1.20
C SER A 99 -0.64 17.61 0.86
N GLU A 100 -0.39 18.20 -0.30
CA GLU A 100 -1.10 19.38 -0.79
C GLU A 100 -2.60 19.10 -1.03
N SER A 101 -2.94 17.92 -1.55
CA SER A 101 -4.33 17.55 -1.88
C SER A 101 -5.17 17.17 -0.67
N LEU A 102 -4.54 16.62 0.39
CA LEU A 102 -5.20 16.08 1.57
C LEU A 102 -5.04 16.97 2.82
N GLY A 103 -4.16 17.97 2.78
CA GLY A 103 -3.86 18.81 3.93
C GLY A 103 -3.16 18.04 5.07
N ILE A 104 -2.23 17.16 4.74
CA ILE A 104 -1.48 16.31 5.69
C ILE A 104 0.03 16.52 5.50
N PRO A 105 0.88 16.20 6.51
CA PRO A 105 2.34 16.26 6.35
C PRO A 105 2.86 15.31 5.26
N GLU A 106 3.90 15.73 4.53
CA GLU A 106 4.54 14.88 3.50
C GLU A 106 5.14 13.58 4.10
N ASP A 107 5.69 13.67 5.30
CA ASP A 107 6.27 12.55 6.06
C ASP A 107 5.24 11.60 6.68
N SER A 108 3.95 11.80 6.38
CA SER A 108 2.86 10.89 6.71
C SER A 108 2.28 10.16 5.48
N VAL A 109 2.96 10.26 4.32
CA VAL A 109 2.52 9.65 3.05
C VAL A 109 3.46 8.54 2.64
N LEU A 110 2.95 7.31 2.63
CA LEU A 110 3.62 6.14 2.08
C LEU A 110 3.40 6.05 0.57
N VAL A 111 4.38 5.51 -0.14
CA VAL A 111 4.36 5.41 -1.61
C VAL A 111 4.69 3.99 -2.04
N ALA A 112 3.83 3.37 -2.83
CA ALA A 112 4.06 2.03 -3.35
C ALA A 112 3.94 1.99 -4.88
N SER A 113 4.86 1.31 -5.53
CA SER A 113 4.88 1.19 -6.98
C SER A 113 5.12 -0.26 -7.39
N THR A 114 4.41 -0.72 -8.41
CA THR A 114 4.55 -2.08 -8.93
C THR A 114 4.46 -2.12 -10.45
N GLY A 115 5.20 -3.03 -11.09
CA GLY A 115 5.19 -3.21 -12.54
C GLY A 115 6.58 -3.39 -13.13
N VAL A 116 6.87 -2.71 -14.23
CA VAL A 116 8.14 -2.82 -14.93
C VAL A 116 9.26 -2.12 -14.16
N ILE A 117 10.41 -2.77 -14.09
CA ILE A 117 11.64 -2.30 -13.44
C ILE A 117 12.50 -1.52 -14.45
N GLY A 118 13.20 -0.49 -14.01
CA GLY A 118 14.15 0.29 -14.83
C GLY A 118 13.50 1.34 -15.74
N MET A 119 12.19 1.54 -15.64
CA MET A 119 11.49 2.64 -16.31
C MET A 119 11.27 3.79 -15.32
N GLN A 120 11.50 5.01 -15.78
CA GLN A 120 11.19 6.21 -15.01
C GLN A 120 9.67 6.42 -14.93
N LEU A 121 9.20 6.89 -13.78
CA LEU A 121 7.78 7.19 -13.57
C LEU A 121 7.37 8.47 -14.33
N PRO A 122 6.21 8.48 -14.98
CA PRO A 122 5.63 9.71 -15.49
C PRO A 122 5.03 10.53 -14.33
N ILE A 123 5.89 11.24 -13.59
CA ILE A 123 5.53 11.86 -12.31
C ILE A 123 4.37 12.85 -12.42
N ASP A 124 4.26 13.58 -13.52
CA ASP A 124 3.12 14.48 -13.77
C ASP A 124 1.79 13.72 -13.78
N ARG A 125 1.77 12.50 -14.35
CA ARG A 125 0.57 11.64 -14.34
C ARG A 125 0.24 11.15 -12.94
N ILE A 126 1.26 10.79 -12.15
CA ILE A 126 1.11 10.42 -10.74
C ILE A 126 0.50 11.59 -9.95
N ALA A 127 1.09 12.78 -10.04
CA ALA A 127 0.60 13.96 -9.33
C ALA A 127 -0.84 14.33 -9.72
N ASN A 128 -1.16 14.27 -11.02
CA ASN A 128 -2.53 14.50 -11.50
C ASN A 128 -3.49 13.41 -11.01
N GLY A 129 -3.06 12.15 -10.98
CA GLY A 129 -3.82 11.04 -10.43
C GLY A 129 -4.15 11.23 -8.94
N VAL A 130 -3.17 11.68 -8.14
CA VAL A 130 -3.38 12.02 -6.72
C VAL A 130 -4.44 13.12 -6.57
N LYS A 131 -4.31 14.21 -7.32
CA LYS A 131 -5.29 15.33 -7.31
C LYS A 131 -6.69 14.87 -7.73
N ALA A 132 -6.79 13.94 -8.68
CA ALA A 132 -8.07 13.40 -9.13
C ALA A 132 -8.71 12.44 -8.11
N MET A 133 -7.92 11.73 -7.30
CA MET A 133 -8.40 10.79 -6.29
C MET A 133 -8.83 11.48 -4.99
N ALA A 134 -8.13 12.51 -4.54
CA ALA A 134 -8.38 13.17 -3.26
C ALA A 134 -9.87 13.56 -3.04
N PRO A 135 -10.58 14.21 -3.99
CA PRO A 135 -11.98 14.56 -3.82
C PRO A 135 -12.95 13.36 -3.92
N LYS A 136 -12.47 12.18 -4.32
CA LYS A 136 -13.25 10.95 -4.50
C LYS A 136 -13.07 9.94 -3.37
N LEU A 137 -12.37 10.31 -2.30
CA LEU A 137 -12.13 9.43 -1.16
C LEU A 137 -13.44 9.06 -0.46
N GLU A 138 -13.75 7.77 -0.44
CA GLU A 138 -14.95 7.21 0.18
C GLU A 138 -14.61 6.03 1.07
N GLY A 139 -15.36 5.87 2.18
CA GLY A 139 -15.31 4.70 3.06
C GLY A 139 -16.23 3.55 2.60
N SER A 140 -16.64 3.55 1.32
CA SER A 140 -17.54 2.54 0.78
C SER A 140 -16.79 1.22 0.49
N ARG A 141 -17.56 0.13 0.44
CA ARG A 141 -17.07 -1.20 0.03
C ARG A 141 -16.49 -1.17 -1.38
N GLU A 142 -17.18 -0.44 -2.26
CA GLU A 142 -16.80 -0.28 -3.67
C GLU A 142 -15.49 0.46 -3.83
N ALA A 143 -15.26 1.51 -3.07
CA ALA A 143 -13.98 2.25 -3.11
C ALA A 143 -12.80 1.37 -2.71
N GLY A 144 -12.95 0.53 -1.68
CA GLY A 144 -11.94 -0.47 -1.30
C GLY A 144 -11.69 -1.50 -2.39
N LEU A 145 -12.76 -2.02 -3.00
CA LEU A 145 -12.70 -2.99 -4.09
C LEU A 145 -11.97 -2.42 -5.32
N GLU A 146 -12.30 -1.21 -5.73
CA GLU A 146 -11.65 -0.58 -6.88
C GLU A 146 -10.17 -0.24 -6.60
N ALA A 147 -9.83 0.12 -5.35
CA ALA A 147 -8.44 0.27 -4.94
C ALA A 147 -7.66 -1.05 -5.04
N ALA A 148 -8.24 -2.16 -4.59
CA ALA A 148 -7.63 -3.49 -4.70
C ALA A 148 -7.42 -3.93 -6.16
N LYS A 149 -8.33 -3.57 -7.08
CA LYS A 149 -8.17 -3.82 -8.51
C LYS A 149 -7.09 -2.94 -9.14
N ALA A 150 -6.98 -1.68 -8.72
CA ALA A 150 -6.03 -0.72 -9.29
C ALA A 150 -4.56 -1.09 -9.05
N ILE A 151 -4.25 -1.80 -7.97
CA ILE A 151 -2.89 -2.24 -7.65
C ILE A 151 -2.46 -3.54 -8.37
N MET A 152 -3.37 -4.23 -9.03
CA MET A 152 -3.07 -5.48 -9.76
C MET A 152 -2.15 -5.22 -10.94
N THR A 153 -1.32 -6.20 -11.28
CA THR A 153 -0.51 -6.21 -12.51
C THR A 153 -0.82 -7.42 -13.38
N THR A 154 -0.25 -8.56 -13.06
CA THR A 154 -0.49 -9.86 -13.71
C THR A 154 -1.49 -10.72 -12.94
N ASP A 155 -2.02 -10.20 -11.84
CA ASP A 155 -3.05 -10.86 -11.05
C ASP A 155 -4.33 -11.07 -11.90
N THR A 156 -4.91 -12.25 -11.81
CA THR A 156 -6.18 -12.58 -12.46
C THR A 156 -7.37 -12.27 -11.55
N GLU A 157 -7.14 -12.28 -10.23
CA GLU A 157 -8.14 -12.03 -9.21
C GLU A 157 -7.65 -11.00 -8.21
N LYS A 158 -8.55 -10.13 -7.77
CA LYS A 158 -8.32 -9.22 -6.65
C LYS A 158 -8.14 -9.98 -5.34
N LYS A 159 -7.33 -9.47 -4.45
CA LYS A 159 -7.10 -10.06 -3.13
C LYS A 159 -7.42 -9.04 -2.06
N GLU A 160 -8.47 -9.29 -1.32
CA GLU A 160 -8.91 -8.46 -0.20
C GLU A 160 -9.61 -9.34 0.84
N ALA A 161 -9.54 -8.94 2.10
CA ALA A 161 -10.22 -9.60 3.20
C ALA A 161 -10.52 -8.60 4.31
N ALA A 162 -11.53 -8.90 5.13
CA ALA A 162 -11.79 -8.17 6.36
C ALA A 162 -12.32 -9.11 7.44
N VAL A 163 -11.98 -8.80 8.69
CA VAL A 163 -12.41 -9.54 9.87
C VAL A 163 -12.77 -8.61 11.01
N GLU A 164 -13.68 -9.07 11.85
CA GLU A 164 -13.95 -8.51 13.17
C GLU A 164 -13.39 -9.42 14.26
N ILE A 165 -12.71 -8.81 15.22
CA ILE A 165 -12.17 -9.50 16.41
C ILE A 165 -12.56 -8.75 17.68
N GLU A 166 -12.67 -9.46 18.79
CA GLU A 166 -12.93 -8.85 20.10
C GLU A 166 -11.61 -8.69 20.85
N ILE A 167 -11.28 -7.44 21.21
CA ILE A 167 -10.09 -7.10 21.99
C ILE A 167 -10.52 -6.21 23.16
N GLY A 168 -10.27 -6.66 24.39
CA GLY A 168 -10.64 -5.90 25.59
C GLY A 168 -12.14 -5.57 25.69
N GLY A 169 -13.00 -6.44 25.18
CA GLY A 169 -14.47 -6.24 25.18
C GLY A 169 -14.96 -5.24 24.14
N LYS A 170 -14.13 -4.86 23.17
CA LYS A 170 -14.49 -4.00 22.04
C LYS A 170 -14.30 -4.74 20.74
N THR A 171 -15.21 -4.56 19.79
CA THR A 171 -15.05 -5.06 18.42
C THR A 171 -14.07 -4.18 17.67
N VAL A 172 -13.05 -4.80 17.10
CA VAL A 172 -12.04 -4.19 16.25
C VAL A 172 -12.16 -4.78 14.86
N THR A 173 -12.08 -3.95 13.85
CA THR A 173 -12.09 -4.36 12.45
C THR A 173 -10.67 -4.29 11.88
N VAL A 174 -10.28 -5.36 11.19
CA VAL A 174 -9.05 -5.42 10.40
C VAL A 174 -9.44 -5.68 8.96
N GLY A 175 -9.01 -4.84 8.06
CA GLY A 175 -9.24 -4.97 6.63
C GLY A 175 -7.95 -4.89 5.83
N GLY A 176 -7.91 -5.50 4.66
CA GLY A 176 -6.70 -5.47 3.85
C GLY A 176 -6.93 -5.74 2.39
N MET A 177 -5.96 -5.32 1.59
CA MET A 177 -5.82 -5.68 0.19
C MET A 177 -4.38 -6.04 -0.11
N CYS A 178 -4.16 -6.94 -1.05
CA CYS A 178 -2.82 -7.24 -1.52
C CYS A 178 -2.79 -7.57 -3.02
N LYS A 179 -1.60 -7.53 -3.60
CA LYS A 179 -1.34 -7.95 -4.96
C LYS A 179 -0.08 -8.82 -4.99
N GLY A 180 -0.08 -9.73 -5.92
CA GLY A 180 1.01 -10.64 -6.25
C GLY A 180 0.44 -11.94 -6.80
N SER A 181 0.94 -12.39 -7.97
CA SER A 181 0.49 -13.60 -8.64
C SER A 181 1.63 -14.46 -9.16
N GLY A 182 2.82 -13.87 -9.31
CA GLY A 182 4.04 -14.55 -9.75
C GLY A 182 5.27 -13.84 -9.24
N MET A 183 6.42 -14.50 -9.31
CA MET A 183 7.70 -14.02 -8.78
C MET A 183 7.59 -13.67 -7.29
N ILE A 184 6.90 -14.51 -6.52
CA ILE A 184 6.72 -14.37 -5.07
C ILE A 184 7.61 -15.38 -4.38
N HIS A 185 8.44 -14.90 -3.45
CA HIS A 185 9.30 -15.73 -2.61
C HIS A 185 9.34 -15.15 -1.19
N PRO A 186 9.55 -15.98 -0.15
CA PRO A 186 9.73 -15.51 1.23
C PRO A 186 10.70 -14.32 1.35
N ASN A 187 10.55 -13.54 2.40
CA ASN A 187 11.25 -12.27 2.67
C ASN A 187 10.82 -11.11 1.75
N MET A 188 9.53 -11.02 1.48
CA MET A 188 8.87 -9.87 0.84
C MET A 188 9.33 -9.60 -0.60
N CYS A 189 9.55 -10.65 -1.38
CA CYS A 189 9.83 -10.47 -2.81
C CYS A 189 8.53 -10.34 -3.61
N THR A 190 8.37 -9.19 -4.27
CA THR A 190 7.35 -8.89 -5.29
C THR A 190 5.90 -8.99 -4.80
N MET A 191 5.65 -8.65 -3.55
CA MET A 191 4.30 -8.53 -2.99
C MET A 191 4.10 -7.14 -2.41
N LEU A 192 2.90 -6.57 -2.61
CA LEU A 192 2.41 -5.40 -1.89
C LEU A 192 1.18 -5.83 -1.08
N GLY A 193 1.18 -5.51 0.21
CA GLY A 193 0.06 -5.74 1.12
C GLY A 193 -0.20 -4.48 1.94
N PHE A 194 -1.46 -4.11 2.05
CA PHE A 194 -1.92 -2.96 2.83
C PHE A 194 -2.99 -3.44 3.79
N ILE A 195 -2.78 -3.20 5.08
CA ILE A 195 -3.69 -3.60 6.16
C ILE A 195 -4.10 -2.34 6.91
N THR A 196 -5.37 -2.22 7.19
CA THR A 196 -5.98 -1.14 7.97
C THR A 196 -6.67 -1.72 9.20
N SER A 197 -6.63 -1.00 10.30
CA SER A 197 -7.38 -1.39 11.51
C SER A 197 -7.83 -0.16 12.29
N ASP A 198 -8.96 -0.27 12.97
CA ASP A 198 -9.47 0.71 13.92
C ASP A 198 -9.10 0.40 15.38
N VAL A 199 -8.09 -0.47 15.58
CA VAL A 199 -7.53 -0.78 16.89
C VAL A 199 -6.73 0.41 17.45
N ASP A 200 -6.92 0.69 18.73
CA ASP A 200 -6.06 1.60 19.47
C ASP A 200 -4.88 0.81 20.05
N ILE A 201 -3.74 0.88 19.38
CA ILE A 201 -2.52 0.10 19.67
C ILE A 201 -1.28 0.98 19.58
N SER A 202 -0.25 0.70 20.38
CA SER A 202 1.03 1.40 20.24
C SER A 202 1.77 0.97 18.97
N LYS A 203 2.64 1.84 18.47
CA LYS A 203 3.46 1.57 17.29
C LYS A 203 4.34 0.33 17.47
N GLU A 204 4.90 0.16 18.65
CA GLU A 204 5.79 -0.97 19.01
C GLU A 204 5.03 -2.29 18.97
N LEU A 205 3.85 -2.36 19.61
CA LEU A 205 3.03 -3.57 19.59
C LEU A 205 2.49 -3.89 18.20
N LEU A 206 2.14 -2.88 17.41
CA LEU A 206 1.70 -3.08 16.02
C LEU A 206 2.84 -3.65 15.18
N GLN A 207 4.07 -3.13 15.34
CA GLN A 207 5.24 -3.64 14.63
C GLN A 207 5.60 -5.07 15.06
N GLU A 208 5.52 -5.36 16.34
CA GLU A 208 5.75 -6.71 16.87
C GLU A 208 4.74 -7.71 16.30
N ALA A 209 3.44 -7.40 16.40
CA ALA A 209 2.37 -8.23 15.87
C ALA A 209 2.55 -8.51 14.36
N LEU A 210 2.83 -7.47 13.55
CA LEU A 210 3.07 -7.63 12.12
C LEU A 210 4.31 -8.48 11.84
N SER A 211 5.40 -8.26 12.59
CA SER A 211 6.66 -8.98 12.39
C SER A 211 6.57 -10.47 12.75
N GLU A 212 5.69 -10.83 13.67
CA GLU A 212 5.41 -12.22 14.00
C GLU A 212 4.47 -12.87 12.99
N ASP A 213 3.34 -12.23 12.69
CA ASP A 213 2.33 -12.78 11.79
C ASP A 213 2.86 -13.03 10.38
N ILE A 214 3.72 -12.15 9.87
CA ILE A 214 4.22 -12.27 8.49
C ILE A 214 5.04 -13.54 8.24
N LYS A 215 5.62 -14.14 9.27
CA LYS A 215 6.41 -15.38 9.16
C LYS A 215 5.53 -16.56 8.76
N ASP A 216 4.33 -16.60 9.29
CA ASP A 216 3.38 -17.70 9.14
C ASP A 216 2.27 -17.39 8.11
N THR A 217 2.36 -16.23 7.43
CA THR A 217 1.39 -15.77 6.43
C THR A 217 2.08 -15.39 5.12
N TYR A 218 2.36 -14.13 4.88
CA TYR A 218 2.90 -13.62 3.60
C TYR A 218 4.24 -14.28 3.21
N ASN A 219 5.12 -14.53 4.17
CA ASN A 219 6.41 -15.16 3.89
C ASN A 219 6.33 -16.68 3.63
N MET A 220 5.17 -17.29 3.80
CA MET A 220 4.95 -18.69 3.40
C MET A 220 4.57 -18.82 1.92
N VAL A 221 4.22 -17.72 1.26
CA VAL A 221 3.78 -17.76 -0.14
C VAL A 221 5.01 -17.79 -1.06
N SER A 222 5.09 -18.82 -1.89
CA SER A 222 6.11 -18.94 -2.95
C SER A 222 5.44 -19.32 -4.27
N VAL A 223 5.61 -18.47 -5.28
CA VAL A 223 5.06 -18.67 -6.62
C VAL A 223 6.12 -18.26 -7.65
N LEU A 224 6.47 -19.17 -8.55
CA LEU A 224 7.51 -18.96 -9.56
C LEU A 224 8.83 -18.47 -8.94
N SER A 225 9.37 -19.25 -8.00
CA SER A 225 10.66 -18.96 -7.38
C SER A 225 11.77 -19.04 -8.41
N LEU A 226 12.56 -17.97 -8.56
CA LEU A 226 13.74 -17.94 -9.44
C LEU A 226 14.96 -18.62 -8.81
N ILE A 227 14.84 -19.17 -7.61
CA ILE A 227 15.94 -19.81 -6.87
C ILE A 227 16.13 -21.29 -7.27
N HIS A 228 15.23 -21.85 -8.04
CA HIS A 228 15.25 -23.26 -8.46
C HIS A 228 15.72 -23.43 -9.91
N ILE A 229 16.57 -22.53 -10.38
CA ILE A 229 17.26 -22.66 -11.68
C ILE A 229 18.66 -23.16 -11.43
#